data_3c6e08f3498ef81006bca309b5c636ea
#
_entry.id   3c6e08f3498ef81006bca309b5c636ea
#
_cell.length_a   1.000
_cell.length_b   1.000
_cell.length_c   1.000
_cell.angle_alpha   90.00
_cell.angle_beta   90.00
_cell.angle_gamma   90.00
#
_symmetry.space_group_name_H-M   'P 1'
#
loop_
_entity.id
_entity.type
_entity.pdbx_description
1 polymer ?
#
loop_
_entity_poly.entity_id
_entity_poly.type
_entity_poly.pdbx_seq_one_letter_code
_entity_poly.pdbx_strand_id
1 'polypeptide(L)'
;MGPGRRACIIKGVTRRSLPTSSNAPDSAAASAATAVTEPSDVARETTLVSAALDSATPAALLAGAIDVEQAPRPLSVFDLMRIGIGPSSSHTVGPMRAGRAFSRELAEAVRPGGAGVSDGECALLVPGADLPQPTRITVELYGSLGATGRGHATDRAAVMGLAGYEPETVPAVVCESLMEEVEAAGELVVDGVGPIPFSPSADIHFLPGRVLPYHVNGMTLTAYCASGAEILRRTYYSVGGGFVMEDVGAPGAPSIQALATASATQVHATPAPFPFTTSAAMLAICEREGLSVSDVVLANELSARSREEVMAYLDRLRATMRACIEAGMNAEGILPGGLGVRRRAKALHERLCAQSTGPAAAFTMADPLRGMDWVDLFALAVNEENAAGRRVVTAPTNGAAGIVPAVLAYYERFIPGADDDGARRFLLAATAVGGLIKTNASIA
;
A
#
# COMPACT_ATOMS: atom_id res chain seq x y z
N MET A 1 -17.31 -7.67 -61.61
CA MET A 1 -15.99 -8.24 -61.87
C MET A 1 -15.32 -8.51 -60.53
N GLY A 2 -15.32 -9.73 -60.07
CA GLY A 2 -14.56 -10.23 -58.91
C GLY A 2 -13.25 -10.81 -59.37
N PRO A 3 -12.54 -11.72 -58.66
CA PRO A 3 -12.16 -11.75 -57.26
C PRO A 3 -10.65 -12.03 -57.08
N GLY A 4 -10.13 -11.92 -55.93
CA GLY A 4 -8.74 -12.32 -55.66
C GLY A 4 -8.55 -12.87 -54.25
N ARG A 5 -8.82 -14.14 -54.05
CA ARG A 5 -8.35 -14.93 -52.88
C ARG A 5 -6.86 -15.16 -53.00
N ARG A 6 -6.06 -14.83 -51.98
CA ARG A 6 -4.73 -15.40 -51.79
C ARG A 6 -4.70 -16.21 -50.50
N ALA A 7 -4.60 -17.51 -50.68
CA ALA A 7 -4.31 -18.47 -49.62
C ALA A 7 -2.83 -18.36 -49.23
N CYS A 8 -2.56 -18.33 -47.91
CA CYS A 8 -1.22 -18.44 -47.36
C CYS A 8 -0.98 -19.87 -46.89
N ILE A 9 0.00 -20.53 -47.51
CA ILE A 9 0.39 -21.92 -47.33
C ILE A 9 1.25 -22.01 -46.07
N ILE A 10 0.83 -22.85 -45.12
CA ILE A 10 1.67 -23.25 -43.98
C ILE A 10 2.59 -24.39 -44.44
N LYS A 11 3.92 -24.17 -44.44
CA LYS A 11 4.92 -25.20 -44.65
C LYS A 11 5.15 -25.98 -43.37
N GLY A 12 5.12 -27.32 -43.51
CA GLY A 12 5.24 -28.30 -42.45
C GLY A 12 6.58 -28.33 -41.74
N VAL A 13 6.53 -28.71 -40.48
CA VAL A 13 7.68 -29.10 -39.67
C VAL A 13 7.72 -30.63 -39.63
N THR A 14 8.79 -31.19 -40.20
CA THR A 14 9.11 -32.61 -40.25
C THR A 14 9.41 -33.16 -38.87
N ARG A 15 8.75 -34.27 -38.55
CA ARG A 15 9.10 -35.17 -37.42
C ARG A 15 10.46 -35.82 -37.68
N ARG A 16 11.41 -35.69 -36.77
CA ARG A 16 12.59 -36.56 -36.68
C ARG A 16 12.25 -37.77 -35.81
N SER A 17 12.37 -38.95 -36.41
CA SER A 17 12.32 -40.27 -35.80
C SER A 17 13.60 -40.55 -34.99
N LEU A 18 13.43 -41.12 -33.82
CA LEU A 18 14.51 -41.68 -32.99
C LEU A 18 14.79 -43.14 -33.42
N PRO A 19 16.04 -43.60 -33.36
CA PRO A 19 16.39 -44.96 -33.74
C PRO A 19 16.16 -45.94 -32.56
N THR A 20 15.62 -47.10 -32.90
CA THR A 20 15.54 -48.27 -32.06
C THR A 20 16.90 -48.99 -32.05
N SER A 21 17.43 -49.33 -30.84
CA SER A 21 18.40 -50.37 -30.69
C SER A 21 18.01 -51.29 -29.53
N SER A 22 17.77 -52.52 -29.89
CA SER A 22 17.61 -53.67 -29.03
C SER A 22 18.94 -54.09 -28.39
N ASN A 23 18.96 -54.37 -27.08
CA ASN A 23 19.69 -55.51 -26.50
C ASN A 23 19.34 -55.65 -25.01
N ALA A 24 18.69 -56.74 -24.70
CA ALA A 24 18.66 -57.25 -23.31
C ALA A 24 19.91 -58.17 -23.11
N PRO A 25 20.38 -58.33 -21.87
CA PRO A 25 20.05 -59.55 -21.17
C PRO A 25 19.72 -59.43 -19.66
N ASP A 26 18.85 -60.33 -19.31
CA ASP A 26 18.62 -61.03 -18.05
C ASP A 26 19.21 -60.61 -16.70
N SER A 27 18.32 -60.72 -15.80
CA SER A 27 18.34 -61.32 -14.43
C SER A 27 18.48 -60.38 -13.23
N ALA A 28 17.56 -60.60 -12.41
CA ALA A 28 17.50 -60.57 -10.96
C ALA A 28 16.46 -59.59 -10.36
N ALA A 29 15.43 -60.24 -9.86
CA ALA A 29 14.36 -59.65 -9.08
C ALA A 29 14.88 -58.91 -7.84
N ALA A 30 14.36 -57.69 -7.65
CA ALA A 30 14.17 -57.13 -6.34
C ALA A 30 12.89 -56.28 -6.38
N SER A 31 11.85 -56.84 -5.82
CA SER A 31 10.57 -56.18 -5.51
C SER A 31 10.81 -55.00 -4.58
N ALA A 32 10.72 -53.79 -5.11
CA ALA A 32 10.53 -52.59 -4.29
C ALA A 32 9.03 -52.27 -4.28
N ALA A 33 8.34 -52.81 -3.28
CA ALA A 33 6.99 -52.41 -2.96
C ALA A 33 7.02 -50.91 -2.58
N THR A 34 6.35 -50.10 -3.36
CA THR A 34 5.97 -48.71 -3.01
C THR A 34 5.07 -48.81 -1.77
N ALA A 35 5.63 -48.53 -0.60
CA ALA A 35 4.86 -48.37 0.63
C ALA A 35 3.94 -47.18 0.49
N VAL A 36 2.66 -47.43 0.28
CA VAL A 36 1.59 -46.50 0.55
C VAL A 36 1.63 -46.26 2.05
N THR A 37 2.04 -45.06 2.47
CA THR A 37 2.00 -44.67 3.87
C THR A 37 0.57 -44.72 4.36
N GLU A 38 0.32 -45.58 5.35
CA GLU A 38 -0.99 -45.73 5.97
C GLU A 38 -1.41 -44.44 6.71
N PRO A 39 -2.72 -44.16 6.87
CA PRO A 39 -3.24 -42.98 7.57
C PRO A 39 -2.82 -42.86 9.04
N SER A 40 -2.19 -43.86 9.60
CA SER A 40 -1.71 -43.93 11.00
C SER A 40 -0.54 -43.00 11.31
N ASP A 41 0.29 -42.62 10.33
CA ASP A 41 1.48 -41.80 10.61
C ASP A 41 1.16 -40.33 10.72
N VAL A 42 0.20 -39.84 9.94
CA VAL A 42 -0.31 -38.44 10.06
C VAL A 42 -1.05 -38.27 11.40
N ALA A 43 -1.80 -39.29 11.84
CA ALA A 43 -2.47 -39.26 13.14
C ALA A 43 -1.47 -39.32 14.32
N ARG A 44 -0.34 -40.02 14.16
CA ARG A 44 0.72 -40.06 15.18
C ARG A 44 1.50 -38.75 15.28
N GLU A 45 1.81 -38.08 14.16
CA GLU A 45 2.45 -36.77 14.19
C GLU A 45 1.53 -35.73 14.80
N THR A 46 0.24 -35.74 14.46
CA THR A 46 -0.74 -34.83 15.04
C THR A 46 -0.91 -35.08 16.55
N THR A 47 -0.85 -36.30 16.98
CA THR A 47 -0.95 -36.67 18.40
C THR A 47 0.34 -36.33 19.18
N LEU A 48 1.52 -36.38 18.56
CA LEU A 48 2.79 -35.96 19.18
C LEU A 48 2.88 -34.42 19.29
N VAL A 49 2.36 -33.68 18.32
CA VAL A 49 2.26 -32.23 18.39
C VAL A 49 1.23 -31.81 19.45
N SER A 50 0.09 -32.50 19.54
CA SER A 50 -0.90 -32.28 20.59
C SER A 50 -0.36 -32.63 21.98
N ALA A 51 0.35 -33.76 22.15
CA ALA A 51 0.95 -34.12 23.42
C ALA A 51 2.11 -33.22 23.85
N ALA A 52 2.83 -32.62 22.91
CA ALA A 52 3.85 -31.59 23.20
C ALA A 52 3.24 -30.26 23.64
N LEU A 53 2.04 -29.93 23.15
CA LEU A 53 1.27 -28.78 23.60
C LEU A 53 0.61 -29.03 24.97
N ASP A 54 0.17 -30.27 25.27
CA ASP A 54 -0.43 -30.63 26.55
C ASP A 54 0.60 -30.78 27.68
N SER A 55 1.90 -30.98 27.37
CA SER A 55 2.96 -31.09 28.37
C SER A 55 3.69 -29.76 28.67
N ALA A 56 3.50 -28.75 27.85
CA ALA A 56 3.97 -27.41 28.15
C ALA A 56 2.96 -26.72 29.08
N THR A 57 3.27 -26.69 30.38
CA THR A 57 2.46 -25.91 31.33
C THR A 57 2.40 -24.47 30.82
N PRO A 58 1.21 -23.81 30.96
CA PRO A 58 1.06 -22.38 30.59
C PRO A 58 2.14 -21.47 31.17
N ALA A 59 2.71 -21.85 32.33
CA ALA A 59 3.84 -21.18 32.96
C ALA A 59 5.16 -21.26 32.18
N ALA A 60 5.40 -22.30 31.37
CA ALA A 60 6.64 -22.44 30.59
C ALA A 60 6.58 -21.66 29.27
N LEU A 61 5.38 -21.44 28.72
CA LEU A 61 5.13 -20.53 27.59
C LEU A 61 5.15 -19.06 28.05
N LEU A 62 4.85 -18.80 29.32
CA LEU A 62 4.89 -17.49 29.97
C LEU A 62 6.28 -17.10 30.51
N ALA A 63 7.22 -18.04 30.63
CA ALA A 63 8.59 -17.75 31.09
C ALA A 63 9.45 -17.00 30.06
N GLY A 64 8.92 -16.78 28.85
CA GLY A 64 9.38 -15.78 27.89
C GLY A 64 8.45 -14.56 27.83
N ALA A 65 7.65 -14.33 28.88
CA ALA A 65 6.70 -13.25 28.94
C ALA A 65 7.45 -11.90 28.82
N ILE A 66 7.37 -11.32 27.65
CA ILE A 66 7.58 -9.91 27.44
C ILE A 66 6.71 -9.21 28.47
N ASP A 67 7.31 -8.35 29.29
CA ASP A 67 6.61 -7.49 30.24
C ASP A 67 5.44 -6.81 29.51
N VAL A 68 4.21 -7.14 29.84
CA VAL A 68 3.00 -6.72 29.14
C VAL A 68 2.87 -5.19 29.15
N GLU A 69 3.48 -4.53 30.14
CA GLU A 69 3.55 -3.07 30.22
C GLU A 69 4.50 -2.43 29.19
N GLN A 70 5.43 -3.20 28.59
CA GLN A 70 6.40 -2.72 27.62
C GLN A 70 6.24 -3.33 26.23
N ALA A 71 5.29 -4.24 26.01
CA ALA A 71 5.07 -4.85 24.70
C ALA A 71 4.57 -3.79 23.71
N PRO A 72 5.17 -3.69 22.50
CA PRO A 72 4.74 -2.71 21.52
C PRO A 72 3.29 -2.97 21.11
N ARG A 73 2.53 -1.88 20.96
CA ARG A 73 1.16 -1.94 20.48
C ARG A 73 1.13 -2.53 19.06
N PRO A 74 0.24 -3.47 18.75
CA PRO A 74 0.02 -3.92 17.38
C PRO A 74 -0.42 -2.76 16.50
N LEU A 75 -0.11 -2.84 15.20
CA LEU A 75 -0.56 -1.83 14.24
C LEU A 75 -2.08 -1.71 14.24
N SER A 76 -2.57 -0.50 14.31
CA SER A 76 -3.98 -0.15 14.24
C SER A 76 -4.52 -0.35 12.81
N VAL A 77 -5.84 -0.58 12.67
CA VAL A 77 -6.51 -0.56 11.36
C VAL A 77 -6.33 0.78 10.66
N PHE A 78 -6.23 1.88 11.41
CA PHE A 78 -5.95 3.22 10.89
C PHE A 78 -4.53 3.38 10.34
N ASP A 79 -3.60 2.56 10.81
CA ASP A 79 -2.21 2.58 10.34
C ASP A 79 -1.96 1.63 9.19
N LEU A 80 -2.61 0.45 9.22
CA LEU A 80 -2.39 -0.60 8.24
C LEU A 80 -3.21 -0.38 6.97
N MET A 81 -4.52 -0.08 7.13
CA MET A 81 -5.45 0.09 6.02
C MET A 81 -5.73 1.57 5.81
N ARG A 82 -4.97 2.20 4.93
CA ARG A 82 -5.10 3.63 4.65
C ARG A 82 -5.72 3.88 3.29
N ILE A 83 -6.68 4.79 3.24
CA ILE A 83 -7.17 5.32 1.97
C ILE A 83 -6.07 6.21 1.40
N GLY A 84 -5.78 6.03 0.11
CA GLY A 84 -4.76 6.80 -0.57
C GLY A 84 -4.89 6.66 -2.08
N ILE A 85 -3.81 6.95 -2.78
CA ILE A 85 -3.74 6.83 -4.24
C ILE A 85 -2.61 5.90 -4.66
N GLY A 86 -2.77 5.27 -5.83
CA GLY A 86 -1.72 4.49 -6.46
C GLY A 86 -0.61 5.33 -7.09
N PRO A 87 0.37 4.66 -7.64
CA PRO A 87 0.54 3.20 -7.61
C PRO A 87 1.29 2.66 -6.38
N SER A 88 1.89 3.51 -5.52
CA SER A 88 2.78 3.07 -4.45
C SER A 88 2.56 3.81 -3.14
N SER A 89 2.56 3.09 -2.01
CA SER A 89 2.50 3.73 -0.69
C SER A 89 3.80 4.48 -0.34
N SER A 90 4.97 3.94 -0.73
CA SER A 90 6.27 4.55 -0.42
C SER A 90 6.71 5.58 -1.46
N HIS A 91 6.34 5.40 -2.74
CA HIS A 91 6.80 6.27 -3.83
C HIS A 91 5.75 7.30 -4.28
N THR A 92 4.51 7.20 -3.82
CA THR A 92 3.43 8.14 -4.15
C THR A 92 2.84 8.77 -2.90
N VAL A 93 2.24 7.96 -2.01
CA VAL A 93 1.56 8.48 -0.80
C VAL A 93 2.55 9.19 0.14
N GLY A 94 3.72 8.60 0.40
CA GLY A 94 4.76 9.21 1.25
C GLY A 94 5.25 10.56 0.72
N PRO A 95 5.73 10.66 -0.51
CA PRO A 95 6.13 11.94 -1.12
C PRO A 95 5.02 12.99 -1.15
N MET A 96 3.77 12.60 -1.37
CA MET A 96 2.65 13.54 -1.31
C MET A 96 2.46 14.13 0.10
N ARG A 97 2.54 13.28 1.14
CA ARG A 97 2.49 13.73 2.54
C ARG A 97 3.67 14.61 2.92
N ALA A 98 4.86 14.31 2.44
CA ALA A 98 6.05 15.13 2.63
C ALA A 98 5.88 16.52 1.99
N GLY A 99 5.42 16.58 0.74
CA GLY A 99 5.09 17.85 0.07
C GLY A 99 4.04 18.65 0.82
N ARG A 100 3.00 17.98 1.35
CA ARG A 100 1.95 18.62 2.14
C ARG A 100 2.47 19.18 3.48
N ALA A 101 3.34 18.44 4.15
CA ALA A 101 3.97 18.90 5.39
C ALA A 101 4.85 20.13 5.14
N PHE A 102 5.66 20.08 4.09
CA PHE A 102 6.51 21.19 3.69
C PHE A 102 5.71 22.45 3.34
N SER A 103 4.61 22.34 2.57
CA SER A 103 3.80 23.51 2.23
C SER A 103 3.18 24.17 3.46
N ARG A 104 2.72 23.39 4.44
CA ARG A 104 2.20 23.91 5.72
C ARG A 104 3.26 24.66 6.51
N GLU A 105 4.44 24.07 6.67
CA GLU A 105 5.55 24.70 7.39
C GLU A 105 6.04 25.96 6.69
N LEU A 106 6.13 25.93 5.36
CA LEU A 106 6.50 27.11 4.57
C LEU A 106 5.45 28.22 4.74
N ALA A 107 4.16 27.91 4.70
CA ALA A 107 3.10 28.89 4.92
C ALA A 107 3.16 29.51 6.33
N GLU A 108 3.53 28.72 7.35
CA GLU A 108 3.75 29.22 8.71
C GLU A 108 5.00 30.12 8.78
N ALA A 109 6.08 29.72 8.11
CA ALA A 109 7.34 30.48 8.10
C ALA A 109 7.21 31.85 7.42
N VAL A 110 6.40 31.95 6.35
CA VAL A 110 6.22 33.22 5.60
C VAL A 110 5.03 34.07 6.06
N ARG A 111 4.31 33.63 7.09
CA ARG A 111 3.18 34.39 7.64
C ARG A 111 3.66 35.63 8.39
N PRO A 112 3.04 36.81 8.21
CA PRO A 112 3.37 38.00 9.01
C PRO A 112 3.30 37.70 10.51
N GLY A 113 4.41 37.89 11.23
CA GLY A 113 4.53 37.58 12.67
C GLY A 113 4.81 36.12 12.98
N GLY A 114 5.05 35.27 12.00
CA GLY A 114 5.50 33.88 12.17
C GLY A 114 6.90 33.83 12.78
N ALA A 115 7.18 32.77 13.57
CA ALA A 115 8.53 32.50 14.05
C ALA A 115 9.37 32.02 12.84
N GLY A 116 10.16 32.93 12.24
CA GLY A 116 11.07 32.57 11.17
C GLY A 116 11.96 31.41 11.58
N VAL A 117 11.85 30.26 10.89
CA VAL A 117 12.75 29.14 11.06
C VAL A 117 14.00 29.47 10.24
N SER A 118 15.09 29.82 10.91
CA SER A 118 16.37 30.11 10.24
C SER A 118 17.52 29.49 10.98
N ASP A 119 18.09 28.43 10.38
CA ASP A 119 19.45 27.99 10.66
C ASP A 119 20.43 28.36 9.52
N GLY A 120 20.10 29.34 8.67
CA GLY A 120 20.93 29.78 7.55
C GLY A 120 21.12 31.30 7.49
N GLU A 121 21.99 31.78 6.62
CA GLU A 121 22.38 33.20 6.46
C GLU A 121 21.22 34.19 6.19
N CYS A 122 19.99 33.73 6.05
CA CYS A 122 18.78 34.58 6.03
C CYS A 122 18.34 35.05 7.44
N ALA A 123 19.03 34.61 8.51
CA ALA A 123 18.79 34.97 9.92
C ALA A 123 19.07 36.46 10.29
N LEU A 124 19.39 37.31 9.33
CA LEU A 124 19.50 38.75 9.52
C LEU A 124 18.17 39.49 9.43
N LEU A 125 17.04 38.77 9.54
CA LEU A 125 15.72 39.39 9.56
C LEU A 125 15.49 40.04 10.93
N VAL A 126 15.52 41.36 10.91
CA VAL A 126 15.12 42.21 12.02
C VAL A 126 13.72 41.82 12.47
N PRO A 127 13.42 41.63 13.75
CA PRO A 127 12.06 41.42 14.23
C PRO A 127 11.11 42.51 13.71
N GLY A 128 10.12 42.12 12.88
CA GLY A 128 9.18 43.05 12.25
C GLY A 128 9.46 43.38 10.78
N ALA A 129 10.52 42.84 10.14
CA ALA A 129 10.66 42.90 8.70
C ALA A 129 9.73 41.91 8.01
N ASP A 130 9.17 42.29 6.84
CA ASP A 130 8.45 41.37 5.99
C ASP A 130 9.35 40.19 5.61
N LEU A 131 8.92 38.96 5.95
CA LEU A 131 9.67 37.75 5.59
C LEU A 131 9.77 37.65 4.06
N PRO A 132 10.93 37.24 3.53
CA PRO A 132 11.11 37.16 2.10
C PRO A 132 10.12 36.12 1.54
N GLN A 133 9.35 36.55 0.55
CA GLN A 133 8.44 35.65 -0.16
C GLN A 133 9.24 34.62 -0.95
N PRO A 134 8.85 33.34 -0.93
CA PRO A 134 9.50 32.32 -1.71
C PRO A 134 9.29 32.56 -3.21
N THR A 135 10.37 32.52 -3.96
CA THR A 135 10.36 32.74 -5.42
C THR A 135 10.74 31.49 -6.20
N ARG A 136 11.17 30.44 -5.51
CA ARG A 136 11.50 29.13 -6.10
C ARG A 136 11.38 28.03 -5.07
N ILE A 137 10.93 26.85 -5.51
CA ILE A 137 10.98 25.61 -4.73
C ILE A 137 11.68 24.54 -5.57
N THR A 138 12.53 23.74 -4.95
CA THR A 138 13.13 22.55 -5.57
C THR A 138 12.75 21.29 -4.82
N VAL A 139 12.65 20.18 -5.56
CA VAL A 139 12.36 18.83 -5.05
C VAL A 139 13.48 17.91 -5.48
N GLU A 140 14.24 17.36 -4.54
CA GLU A 140 15.31 16.41 -4.80
C GLU A 140 14.85 15.02 -4.34
N LEU A 141 14.85 14.05 -5.27
CA LEU A 141 14.43 12.67 -5.06
C LEU A 141 15.64 11.75 -5.10
N TYR A 142 15.95 11.11 -3.97
CA TYR A 142 17.19 10.34 -3.79
C TYR A 142 16.94 8.82 -3.88
N GLY A 143 18.00 8.08 -4.13
CA GLY A 143 18.05 6.63 -4.08
C GLY A 143 16.90 5.96 -4.87
N SER A 144 16.05 5.19 -4.22
CA SER A 144 14.94 4.51 -4.87
C SER A 144 13.87 5.47 -5.40
N LEU A 145 13.57 6.57 -4.70
CA LEU A 145 12.67 7.62 -5.22
C LEU A 145 13.22 8.26 -6.49
N GLY A 146 14.55 8.42 -6.57
CA GLY A 146 15.21 8.92 -7.78
C GLY A 146 15.23 7.91 -8.93
N ALA A 147 15.44 6.62 -8.63
CA ALA A 147 15.60 5.57 -9.63
C ALA A 147 14.26 5.15 -10.28
N THR A 148 13.20 5.03 -9.48
CA THR A 148 11.91 4.48 -9.93
C THR A 148 10.76 5.50 -9.84
N GLY A 149 11.03 6.71 -9.38
CA GLY A 149 10.02 7.72 -9.06
C GLY A 149 9.13 8.12 -10.24
N ARG A 150 9.70 8.23 -11.46
CA ARG A 150 8.89 8.52 -12.66
C ARG A 150 7.83 7.46 -12.92
N GLY A 151 8.18 6.18 -12.77
CA GLY A 151 7.24 5.06 -12.94
C GLY A 151 6.18 4.98 -11.84
N HIS A 152 6.46 5.56 -10.68
CA HIS A 152 5.54 5.61 -9.53
C HIS A 152 4.89 7.00 -9.33
N ALA A 153 5.06 7.91 -10.28
CA ALA A 153 4.55 9.29 -10.21
C ALA A 153 4.95 10.03 -8.92
N THR A 154 6.18 9.83 -8.45
CA THR A 154 6.71 10.45 -7.22
C THR A 154 6.81 11.97 -7.34
N ASP A 155 7.22 12.47 -8.51
CA ASP A 155 7.24 13.86 -8.89
C ASP A 155 5.85 14.50 -8.77
N ARG A 156 4.87 13.92 -9.45
CA ARG A 156 3.48 14.36 -9.38
C ARG A 156 2.93 14.35 -7.95
N ALA A 157 3.23 13.31 -7.19
CA ALA A 157 2.79 13.17 -5.81
C ALA A 157 3.36 14.30 -4.92
N ALA A 158 4.64 14.62 -5.04
CA ALA A 158 5.26 15.72 -4.31
C ALA A 158 4.61 17.08 -4.66
N VAL A 159 4.36 17.33 -5.95
CA VAL A 159 3.69 18.56 -6.43
C VAL A 159 2.26 18.64 -5.92
N MET A 160 1.48 17.55 -5.96
CA MET A 160 0.14 17.51 -5.37
C MET A 160 0.17 17.84 -3.87
N GLY A 161 1.16 17.34 -3.14
CA GLY A 161 1.34 17.67 -1.73
C GLY A 161 1.64 19.15 -1.51
N LEU A 162 2.55 19.74 -2.29
CA LEU A 162 2.85 21.17 -2.25
C LEU A 162 1.61 22.04 -2.57
N ALA A 163 0.77 21.60 -3.50
CA ALA A 163 -0.49 22.24 -3.83
C ALA A 163 -1.59 22.03 -2.78
N GLY A 164 -1.31 21.34 -1.68
CA GLY A 164 -2.23 21.20 -0.55
C GLY A 164 -3.12 19.97 -0.56
N TYR A 165 -2.98 19.10 -1.54
CA TYR A 165 -3.79 17.88 -1.60
C TYR A 165 -3.31 16.79 -0.66
N GLU A 166 -4.27 16.02 -0.15
CA GLU A 166 -4.04 14.85 0.71
C GLU A 166 -4.37 13.57 -0.06
N PRO A 167 -3.62 12.47 0.14
CA PRO A 167 -3.87 11.20 -0.58
C PRO A 167 -5.29 10.67 -0.40
N GLU A 168 -5.89 10.93 0.75
CA GLU A 168 -7.22 10.45 1.14
C GLU A 168 -8.35 11.15 0.39
N THR A 169 -8.13 12.37 -0.09
CA THR A 169 -9.20 13.26 -0.59
C THR A 169 -8.95 13.83 -1.97
N VAL A 170 -7.73 13.72 -2.51
CA VAL A 170 -7.38 14.32 -3.81
C VAL A 170 -8.36 13.88 -4.91
N PRO A 171 -8.93 14.81 -5.71
CA PRO A 171 -9.79 14.46 -6.82
C PRO A 171 -9.02 13.73 -7.94
N ALA A 172 -9.67 12.78 -8.61
CA ALA A 172 -9.05 12.02 -9.70
C ALA A 172 -8.55 12.92 -10.84
N VAL A 173 -9.29 13.99 -11.16
CA VAL A 173 -8.90 14.96 -12.19
C VAL A 173 -7.56 15.63 -11.87
N VAL A 174 -7.32 15.98 -10.61
CA VAL A 174 -6.03 16.57 -10.18
C VAL A 174 -4.88 15.60 -10.39
N CYS A 175 -5.11 14.31 -10.09
CA CYS A 175 -4.10 13.28 -10.36
C CYS A 175 -3.75 13.14 -11.85
N GLU A 176 -4.64 13.56 -12.74
CA GLU A 176 -4.46 13.45 -14.19
C GLU A 176 -3.85 14.70 -14.80
N SER A 177 -4.30 15.90 -14.40
CA SER A 177 -4.03 17.16 -15.12
C SER A 177 -3.02 18.08 -14.44
N LEU A 178 -2.83 18.00 -13.11
CA LEU A 178 -2.06 19.02 -12.38
C LEU A 178 -0.66 19.27 -12.94
N MET A 179 0.08 18.21 -13.32
CA MET A 179 1.45 18.38 -13.84
C MET A 179 1.49 19.12 -15.18
N GLU A 180 0.52 18.85 -16.05
CA GLU A 180 0.38 19.54 -17.34
C GLU A 180 -0.05 21.00 -17.14
N GLU A 181 -0.95 21.25 -16.20
CA GLU A 181 -1.40 22.59 -15.83
C GLU A 181 -0.24 23.43 -15.27
N VAL A 182 0.56 22.87 -14.35
CA VAL A 182 1.74 23.52 -13.78
C VAL A 182 2.81 23.80 -14.84
N GLU A 183 3.10 22.85 -15.72
CA GLU A 183 4.08 23.07 -16.81
C GLU A 183 3.60 24.13 -17.79
N ALA A 184 2.31 24.17 -18.12
CA ALA A 184 1.73 25.15 -19.02
C ALA A 184 1.67 26.56 -18.41
N ALA A 185 1.39 26.66 -17.10
CA ALA A 185 1.36 27.92 -16.37
C ALA A 185 2.76 28.46 -16.03
N GLY A 186 3.77 27.59 -15.92
CA GLY A 186 5.11 27.93 -15.43
C GLY A 186 5.13 28.31 -13.94
N GLU A 187 4.07 27.99 -13.20
CA GLU A 187 3.93 28.28 -11.79
C GLU A 187 3.15 27.18 -11.06
N LEU A 188 3.43 27.02 -9.77
CA LEU A 188 2.70 26.16 -8.84
C LEU A 188 2.04 27.01 -7.76
N VAL A 189 0.73 26.84 -7.57
CA VAL A 189 0.03 27.44 -6.43
C VAL A 189 0.30 26.57 -5.20
N VAL A 190 1.17 27.04 -4.31
CA VAL A 190 1.53 26.38 -3.07
C VAL A 190 0.54 26.72 -1.98
N ASP A 191 0.02 25.71 -1.30
CA ASP A 191 -1.02 25.88 -0.28
C ASP A 191 -0.58 26.80 0.88
N GLY A 192 -1.39 27.82 1.15
CA GLY A 192 -1.14 28.81 2.19
C GLY A 192 -0.05 29.86 1.86
N VAL A 193 0.61 29.74 0.70
CA VAL A 193 1.68 30.66 0.25
C VAL A 193 1.27 31.45 -0.98
N GLY A 194 0.70 30.78 -2.01
CA GLY A 194 0.30 31.39 -3.27
C GLY A 194 1.11 30.88 -4.47
N PRO A 195 1.02 31.56 -5.63
CA PRO A 195 1.71 31.14 -6.84
C PRO A 195 3.23 31.38 -6.73
N ILE A 196 4.01 30.35 -7.08
CA ILE A 196 5.47 30.41 -7.13
C ILE A 196 5.91 29.91 -8.52
N PRO A 197 6.83 30.59 -9.22
CA PRO A 197 7.43 30.06 -10.44
C PRO A 197 7.95 28.64 -10.22
N PHE A 198 7.50 27.70 -11.07
CA PHE A 198 7.86 26.29 -10.93
C PHE A 198 7.76 25.59 -12.29
N SER A 199 8.81 24.86 -12.64
CA SER A 199 8.81 23.98 -13.80
C SER A 199 9.17 22.56 -13.35
N PRO A 200 8.28 21.57 -13.49
CA PRO A 200 8.57 20.17 -13.16
C PRO A 200 9.87 19.64 -13.76
N SER A 201 10.20 20.07 -14.97
CA SER A 201 11.42 19.65 -15.68
C SER A 201 12.71 20.28 -15.11
N ALA A 202 12.64 21.47 -14.54
CA ALA A 202 13.79 22.22 -14.02
C ALA A 202 13.95 22.14 -12.50
N ASP A 203 12.85 21.98 -11.77
CA ASP A 203 12.86 22.11 -10.30
C ASP A 203 12.70 20.74 -9.58
N ILE A 204 12.42 19.65 -10.32
CA ILE A 204 12.40 18.30 -9.76
C ILE A 204 13.63 17.53 -10.23
N HIS A 205 14.49 17.16 -9.28
CA HIS A 205 15.74 16.49 -9.53
C HIS A 205 15.69 15.02 -9.11
N PHE A 206 15.85 14.10 -10.06
CA PHE A 206 15.95 12.67 -9.80
C PHE A 206 17.44 12.31 -9.61
N LEU A 207 17.81 11.86 -8.42
CA LEU A 207 19.19 11.60 -7.98
C LEU A 207 19.38 10.12 -7.58
N PRO A 208 19.25 9.16 -8.50
CA PRO A 208 19.28 7.72 -8.17
C PRO A 208 20.63 7.25 -7.60
N GLY A 209 21.72 7.92 -7.99
CA GLY A 209 23.08 7.60 -7.52
C GLY A 209 23.41 8.15 -6.13
N ARG A 210 22.53 8.91 -5.50
CA ARG A 210 22.73 9.48 -4.15
C ARG A 210 21.72 8.86 -3.20
N VAL A 211 22.20 8.28 -2.11
CA VAL A 211 21.37 7.71 -1.04
C VAL A 211 21.62 8.48 0.23
N LEU A 212 20.56 8.91 0.90
CA LEU A 212 20.66 9.58 2.18
C LEU A 212 20.86 8.57 3.32
N PRO A 213 21.53 8.95 4.42
CA PRO A 213 22.02 7.99 5.45
C PRO A 213 20.92 7.15 6.12
N TYR A 214 19.72 7.73 6.34
CA TYR A 214 18.68 7.05 7.12
C TYR A 214 17.91 6.01 6.31
N HIS A 215 17.49 6.34 5.07
CA HIS A 215 16.67 5.43 4.26
C HIS A 215 16.84 5.69 2.76
N VAL A 216 16.68 4.62 1.95
CA VAL A 216 16.85 4.71 0.47
C VAL A 216 15.77 5.56 -0.22
N ASN A 217 14.60 5.75 0.40
CA ASN A 217 13.51 6.58 -0.12
C ASN A 217 13.57 7.98 0.49
N GLY A 218 14.67 8.67 0.30
CA GLY A 218 14.86 10.04 0.77
C GLY A 218 14.40 11.08 -0.24
N MET A 219 13.89 12.22 0.25
CA MET A 219 13.62 13.41 -0.53
C MET A 219 13.90 14.67 0.27
N THR A 220 14.35 15.73 -0.42
CA THR A 220 14.55 17.05 0.17
C THR A 220 13.76 18.09 -0.62
N LEU A 221 13.05 18.94 0.09
CA LEU A 221 12.40 20.11 -0.46
C LEU A 221 13.08 21.37 0.07
N THR A 222 13.29 22.34 -0.82
CA THR A 222 13.94 23.60 -0.46
C THR A 222 13.21 24.78 -1.10
N ALA A 223 12.85 25.77 -0.31
CA ALA A 223 12.29 27.04 -0.76
C ALA A 223 13.35 28.13 -0.68
N TYR A 224 13.41 28.95 -1.71
CA TYR A 224 14.38 30.05 -1.85
C TYR A 224 13.69 31.40 -2.01
N CYS A 225 14.30 32.46 -1.49
CA CYS A 225 13.88 33.84 -1.75
C CYS A 225 14.53 34.39 -3.04
N ALA A 226 14.19 35.63 -3.40
CA ALA A 226 14.68 36.30 -4.60
C ALA A 226 16.21 36.51 -4.64
N SER A 227 16.88 36.55 -3.48
CA SER A 227 18.33 36.60 -3.40
C SER A 227 19.01 35.26 -3.67
N GLY A 228 18.25 34.16 -3.72
CA GLY A 228 18.77 32.79 -3.80
C GLY A 228 19.08 32.15 -2.45
N ALA A 229 18.84 32.85 -1.34
CA ALA A 229 19.00 32.30 -0.01
C ALA A 229 17.87 31.32 0.33
N GLU A 230 18.19 30.26 1.09
CA GLU A 230 17.22 29.27 1.56
C GLU A 230 16.31 29.88 2.64
N ILE A 231 14.98 29.75 2.45
CA ILE A 231 13.98 30.12 3.46
C ILE A 231 13.67 28.92 4.35
N LEU A 232 13.47 27.76 3.72
CA LEU A 232 13.15 26.51 4.39
C LEU A 232 13.77 25.36 3.62
N ARG A 233 14.41 24.43 4.34
CA ARG A 233 14.91 23.17 3.80
C ARG A 233 14.47 22.04 4.71
N ARG A 234 13.86 21.00 4.17
CA ARG A 234 13.46 19.81 4.93
C ARG A 234 13.76 18.53 4.18
N THR A 235 14.21 17.54 4.92
CA THR A 235 14.47 16.21 4.40
C THR A 235 13.51 15.21 5.01
N TYR A 236 12.89 14.43 4.14
CA TYR A 236 11.89 13.43 4.48
C TYR A 236 12.31 12.06 3.98
N TYR A 237 11.83 11.02 4.66
CA TYR A 237 12.06 9.63 4.30
C TYR A 237 10.74 8.87 4.28
N SER A 238 10.39 8.31 3.13
CA SER A 238 9.19 7.49 2.98
C SER A 238 9.50 6.03 3.30
N VAL A 239 9.13 5.59 4.50
CA VAL A 239 9.51 4.28 5.05
C VAL A 239 8.48 3.16 4.78
N GLY A 240 7.62 3.34 3.78
CA GLY A 240 6.60 2.37 3.38
C GLY A 240 5.27 2.51 4.11
N GLY A 241 4.19 1.94 3.54
CA GLY A 241 2.84 2.05 4.09
C GLY A 241 2.29 3.48 4.19
N GLY A 242 2.88 4.44 3.47
CA GLY A 242 2.53 5.85 3.56
C GLY A 242 3.03 6.54 4.84
N PHE A 243 3.94 5.91 5.61
CA PHE A 243 4.62 6.54 6.74
C PHE A 243 5.78 7.39 6.23
N VAL A 244 5.94 8.57 6.82
CA VAL A 244 7.01 9.51 6.51
C VAL A 244 7.75 9.85 7.79
N MET A 245 9.07 9.80 7.73
CA MET A 245 9.97 10.31 8.76
C MET A 245 10.53 11.64 8.28
N GLU A 246 10.76 12.55 9.19
CA GLU A 246 11.36 13.86 8.95
C GLU A 246 12.67 13.99 9.70
N ASP A 247 13.65 14.59 9.06
CA ASP A 247 14.90 14.99 9.72
C ASP A 247 14.76 16.42 10.24
N VAL A 248 14.64 16.55 11.55
CA VAL A 248 14.54 17.83 12.28
C VAL A 248 15.88 18.24 12.91
N GLY A 249 16.94 17.50 12.64
CA GLY A 249 18.28 17.75 13.18
C GLY A 249 18.97 18.92 12.48
N ALA A 250 20.00 19.43 13.17
CA ALA A 250 20.89 20.41 12.58
C ALA A 250 21.79 19.79 11.48
N PRO A 251 22.35 20.59 10.55
CA PRO A 251 23.28 20.10 9.56
C PRO A 251 24.44 19.31 10.19
N GLY A 252 24.59 18.04 9.79
CA GLY A 252 25.62 17.13 10.35
C GLY A 252 25.24 16.41 11.64
N ALA A 253 24.07 16.67 12.22
CA ALA A 253 23.52 15.98 13.39
C ALA A 253 22.05 15.62 13.17
N PRO A 254 21.74 14.61 12.32
CA PRO A 254 20.36 14.26 11.98
C PRO A 254 19.58 13.80 13.21
N SER A 255 18.34 14.23 13.32
CA SER A 255 17.37 13.81 14.33
C SER A 255 16.08 13.40 13.64
N ILE A 256 15.85 12.11 13.57
CA ILE A 256 14.75 11.54 12.80
C ILE A 256 13.53 11.33 13.69
N GLN A 257 12.43 11.90 13.30
CA GLN A 257 11.13 11.70 13.95
C GLN A 257 10.04 11.33 12.95
N ALA A 258 8.98 10.69 13.43
CA ALA A 258 7.81 10.44 12.60
C ALA A 258 7.11 11.77 12.27
N LEU A 259 6.78 11.97 11.00
CA LEU A 259 5.95 13.11 10.60
C LEU A 259 4.59 13.01 11.32
N ALA A 260 4.33 13.97 12.20
CA ALA A 260 3.14 13.96 13.03
C ALA A 260 1.88 14.12 12.16
N THR A 261 1.11 13.05 12.05
CA THR A 261 -0.32 13.19 11.74
C THR A 261 -1.05 13.30 13.07
N ALA A 262 -1.86 14.32 13.27
CA ALA A 262 -2.49 14.67 14.56
C ALA A 262 -3.22 13.48 15.24
N SER A 263 -3.63 12.47 14.49
CA SER A 263 -4.30 11.26 15.00
C SER A 263 -3.34 10.16 15.48
N ALA A 264 -2.11 10.08 14.94
CA ALA A 264 -1.19 8.97 15.24
C ALA A 264 -0.49 9.10 16.59
N THR A 265 -0.17 10.32 17.01
CA THR A 265 0.66 10.58 18.19
C THR A 265 -0.03 10.20 19.50
N GLN A 266 -1.35 10.40 19.61
CA GLN A 266 -2.10 10.06 20.84
C GLN A 266 -2.35 8.56 20.99
N VAL A 267 -2.53 7.86 19.89
CA VAL A 267 -2.89 6.42 19.87
C VAL A 267 -1.71 5.53 20.25
N HIS A 268 -0.50 5.90 19.83
CA HIS A 268 0.70 5.12 20.16
C HIS A 268 1.11 5.25 21.63
N ALA A 269 0.66 6.29 22.34
CA ALA A 269 0.94 6.48 23.76
C ALA A 269 0.00 5.66 24.69
N THR A 270 -1.13 5.14 24.17
CA THR A 270 -2.08 4.37 24.98
C THR A 270 -1.72 2.88 24.91
N PRO A 271 -1.47 2.19 26.04
CA PRO A 271 -1.22 0.75 26.05
C PRO A 271 -2.39 -0.02 25.45
N ALA A 272 -2.07 -1.04 24.64
CA ALA A 272 -3.08 -1.96 24.13
C ALA A 272 -3.45 -2.98 25.20
N PRO A 273 -4.73 -3.29 25.47
CA PRO A 273 -5.12 -4.31 26.42
C PRO A 273 -4.65 -5.72 26.05
N PHE A 274 -4.49 -5.99 24.75
CA PHE A 274 -4.03 -7.28 24.22
C PHE A 274 -2.87 -7.08 23.24
N PRO A 275 -1.65 -6.76 23.72
CA PRO A 275 -0.50 -6.58 22.85
C PRO A 275 -0.01 -7.93 22.30
N PHE A 276 0.37 -7.97 21.02
CA PHE A 276 0.98 -9.15 20.40
C PHE A 276 1.93 -8.73 19.27
N THR A 277 3.00 -9.48 19.10
CA THR A 277 3.99 -9.29 18.02
C THR A 277 4.15 -10.53 17.17
N THR A 278 3.54 -11.65 17.57
CA THR A 278 3.56 -12.93 16.84
C THR A 278 2.15 -13.51 16.74
N SER A 279 1.94 -14.38 15.74
CA SER A 279 0.68 -15.11 15.60
C SER A 279 0.42 -16.07 16.78
N ALA A 280 1.45 -16.67 17.33
CA ALA A 280 1.34 -17.55 18.51
C ALA A 280 0.83 -16.75 19.73
N ALA A 281 1.37 -15.57 19.99
CA ALA A 281 0.90 -14.70 21.08
C ALA A 281 -0.55 -14.26 20.87
N MET A 282 -0.91 -13.89 19.63
CA MET A 282 -2.29 -13.51 19.29
C MET A 282 -3.27 -14.68 19.55
N LEU A 283 -2.95 -15.89 19.09
CA LEU A 283 -3.81 -17.07 19.29
C LEU A 283 -3.92 -17.45 20.78
N ALA A 284 -2.83 -17.35 21.54
CA ALA A 284 -2.86 -17.59 22.98
C ALA A 284 -3.77 -16.58 23.72
N ILE A 285 -3.80 -15.33 23.29
CA ILE A 285 -4.74 -14.34 23.82
C ILE A 285 -6.18 -14.73 23.48
N CYS A 286 -6.45 -15.10 22.21
CA CYS A 286 -7.79 -15.52 21.80
C CYS A 286 -8.29 -16.72 22.64
N GLU A 287 -7.45 -17.70 22.88
CA GLU A 287 -7.79 -18.89 23.67
C GLU A 287 -8.02 -18.56 25.13
N ARG A 288 -7.12 -17.79 25.76
CA ARG A 288 -7.20 -17.41 27.18
C ARG A 288 -8.44 -16.58 27.48
N GLU A 289 -8.77 -15.62 26.61
CA GLU A 289 -9.87 -14.67 26.81
C GLU A 289 -11.20 -15.14 26.21
N GLY A 290 -11.19 -16.24 25.42
CA GLY A 290 -12.39 -16.68 24.69
C GLY A 290 -12.83 -15.70 23.61
N LEU A 291 -11.89 -14.93 23.01
CA LEU A 291 -12.15 -13.91 22.01
C LEU A 291 -11.76 -14.39 20.62
N SER A 292 -12.47 -13.89 19.59
CA SER A 292 -12.01 -14.04 18.21
C SER A 292 -10.86 -13.06 17.92
N VAL A 293 -10.11 -13.31 16.83
CA VAL A 293 -9.06 -12.39 16.37
C VAL A 293 -9.60 -10.97 16.15
N SER A 294 -10.79 -10.85 15.57
CA SER A 294 -11.42 -9.55 15.36
C SER A 294 -11.78 -8.84 16.66
N ASP A 295 -12.18 -9.59 17.71
CA ASP A 295 -12.52 -9.01 19.01
C ASP A 295 -11.26 -8.49 19.74
N VAL A 296 -10.15 -9.22 19.65
CA VAL A 296 -8.83 -8.80 20.19
C VAL A 296 -8.40 -7.48 19.54
N VAL A 297 -8.47 -7.37 18.19
CA VAL A 297 -8.13 -6.14 17.50
C VAL A 297 -9.08 -5.01 17.87
N LEU A 298 -10.39 -5.28 17.90
CA LEU A 298 -11.38 -4.28 18.28
C LEU A 298 -11.15 -3.74 19.69
N ALA A 299 -10.84 -4.60 20.65
CA ALA A 299 -10.53 -4.18 22.02
C ALA A 299 -9.28 -3.28 22.07
N ASN A 300 -8.27 -3.60 21.29
CA ASN A 300 -7.07 -2.76 21.14
C ASN A 300 -7.40 -1.40 20.50
N GLU A 301 -8.29 -1.33 19.52
CA GLU A 301 -8.73 -0.03 18.96
C GLU A 301 -9.52 0.80 19.96
N LEU A 302 -10.45 0.17 20.66
CA LEU A 302 -11.32 0.84 21.64
C LEU A 302 -10.59 1.37 22.88
N SER A 303 -9.35 0.93 23.14
CA SER A 303 -8.53 1.51 24.22
C SER A 303 -8.09 2.95 23.93
N ALA A 304 -8.12 3.37 22.66
CA ALA A 304 -7.62 4.67 22.22
C ALA A 304 -8.64 5.51 21.42
N ARG A 305 -9.76 4.92 21.02
CA ARG A 305 -10.80 5.56 20.19
C ARG A 305 -12.19 5.16 20.63
N SER A 306 -13.18 5.98 20.28
CA SER A 306 -14.59 5.59 20.49
C SER A 306 -15.00 4.47 19.52
N ARG A 307 -16.04 3.72 19.90
CA ARG A 307 -16.61 2.69 19.04
C ARG A 307 -17.15 3.28 17.74
N GLU A 308 -17.79 4.43 17.84
CA GLU A 308 -18.37 5.15 16.69
C GLU A 308 -17.27 5.51 15.68
N GLU A 309 -16.13 6.01 16.14
CA GLU A 309 -14.99 6.35 15.30
C GLU A 309 -14.42 5.12 14.58
N VAL A 310 -14.23 4.01 15.30
CA VAL A 310 -13.71 2.76 14.74
C VAL A 310 -14.68 2.20 13.70
N MET A 311 -15.98 2.11 14.02
CA MET A 311 -16.98 1.57 13.08
C MET A 311 -17.13 2.46 11.85
N ALA A 312 -17.18 3.77 12.00
CA ALA A 312 -17.24 4.71 10.88
C ALA A 312 -16.02 4.60 9.95
N TYR A 313 -14.84 4.34 10.53
CA TYR A 313 -13.62 4.13 9.72
C TYR A 313 -13.68 2.82 8.93
N LEU A 314 -14.08 1.71 9.55
CA LEU A 314 -14.25 0.42 8.89
C LEU A 314 -15.27 0.51 7.74
N ASP A 315 -16.40 1.19 7.96
CA ASP A 315 -17.42 1.40 6.93
C ASP A 315 -16.89 2.27 5.78
N ARG A 316 -16.10 3.29 6.08
CA ARG A 316 -15.44 4.13 5.08
C ARG A 316 -14.41 3.34 4.25
N LEU A 317 -13.61 2.47 4.88
CA LEU A 317 -12.69 1.58 4.17
C LEU A 317 -13.46 0.66 3.21
N ARG A 318 -14.51 0.01 3.70
CA ARG A 318 -15.38 -0.88 2.91
C ARG A 318 -16.01 -0.14 1.72
N ALA A 319 -16.57 1.03 1.95
CA ALA A 319 -17.16 1.85 0.89
C ALA A 319 -16.13 2.26 -0.17
N THR A 320 -14.90 2.62 0.25
CA THR A 320 -13.81 2.96 -0.66
C THR A 320 -13.36 1.76 -1.48
N MET A 321 -13.24 0.57 -0.86
CA MET A 321 -12.90 -0.68 -1.55
C MET A 321 -13.94 -1.05 -2.61
N ARG A 322 -15.23 -0.96 -2.28
CA ARG A 322 -16.33 -1.19 -3.23
C ARG A 322 -16.30 -0.21 -4.40
N ALA A 323 -16.15 1.09 -4.11
CA ALA A 323 -16.07 2.13 -5.14
C ALA A 323 -14.87 1.93 -6.07
N CYS A 324 -13.73 1.49 -5.53
CA CYS A 324 -12.54 1.17 -6.32
C CYS A 324 -12.78 -0.02 -7.26
N ILE A 325 -13.39 -1.12 -6.77
CA ILE A 325 -13.76 -2.28 -7.61
C ILE A 325 -14.71 -1.84 -8.72
N GLU A 326 -15.76 -1.08 -8.39
CA GLU A 326 -16.76 -0.60 -9.35
C GLU A 326 -16.11 0.30 -10.41
N ALA A 327 -15.24 1.23 -10.02
CA ALA A 327 -14.52 2.08 -10.94
C ALA A 327 -13.66 1.26 -11.90
N GLY A 328 -12.89 0.29 -11.40
CA GLY A 328 -12.03 -0.57 -12.22
C GLY A 328 -12.80 -1.47 -13.18
N MET A 329 -13.96 -2.02 -12.76
CA MET A 329 -14.83 -2.82 -13.62
C MET A 329 -15.48 -2.02 -14.76
N ASN A 330 -15.52 -0.69 -14.68
CA ASN A 330 -16.10 0.18 -15.69
C ASN A 330 -15.04 0.94 -16.51
N ALA A 331 -13.77 0.94 -16.08
CA ALA A 331 -12.71 1.70 -16.72
C ALA A 331 -12.14 0.99 -17.95
N GLU A 332 -11.82 1.78 -18.98
CA GLU A 332 -11.21 1.32 -20.24
C GLU A 332 -9.88 2.05 -20.49
N GLY A 333 -9.19 1.64 -21.55
CA GLY A 333 -8.01 2.31 -22.08
C GLY A 333 -6.71 1.61 -21.74
N ILE A 334 -5.63 2.39 -21.71
CA ILE A 334 -4.26 1.93 -21.47
C ILE A 334 -3.81 2.48 -20.10
N LEU A 335 -3.20 1.62 -19.30
CA LEU A 335 -2.63 2.02 -18.01
C LEU A 335 -1.41 2.94 -18.24
N PRO A 336 -1.16 3.92 -17.35
CA PRO A 336 0.02 4.77 -17.41
C PRO A 336 1.33 3.96 -17.41
N GLY A 337 2.38 4.56 -17.98
CA GLY A 337 3.69 3.93 -18.12
C GLY A 337 3.98 3.48 -19.55
N GLY A 338 5.25 3.26 -19.86
CA GLY A 338 5.71 3.00 -21.24
C GLY A 338 5.37 1.63 -21.84
N LEU A 339 4.73 0.73 -21.08
CA LEU A 339 4.49 -0.65 -21.49
C LEU A 339 3.21 -0.84 -22.33
N GLY A 340 2.34 0.17 -22.45
CA GLY A 340 1.11 0.09 -23.22
C GLY A 340 0.11 -0.97 -22.74
N VAL A 341 0.05 -1.24 -21.45
CA VAL A 341 -0.80 -2.29 -20.85
C VAL A 341 -2.27 -1.87 -20.93
N ARG A 342 -3.07 -2.66 -21.63
CA ARG A 342 -4.53 -2.44 -21.73
C ARG A 342 -5.22 -2.87 -20.44
N ARG A 343 -6.26 -2.11 -20.03
CA ARG A 343 -7.18 -2.52 -18.97
C ARG A 343 -7.98 -3.74 -19.42
N ARG A 344 -8.22 -4.69 -18.50
CA ARG A 344 -8.85 -5.98 -18.76
C ARG A 344 -10.07 -6.24 -17.89
N ALA A 345 -10.18 -5.53 -16.75
CA ALA A 345 -11.23 -5.77 -15.75
C ALA A 345 -12.63 -5.62 -16.33
N LYS A 346 -12.89 -4.59 -17.15
CA LYS A 346 -14.19 -4.38 -17.78
C LYS A 346 -14.59 -5.53 -18.71
N ALA A 347 -13.70 -5.95 -19.60
CA ALA A 347 -13.96 -7.05 -20.52
C ALA A 347 -14.21 -8.38 -19.78
N LEU A 348 -13.49 -8.62 -18.68
CA LEU A 348 -13.71 -9.79 -17.81
C LEU A 348 -15.07 -9.69 -17.13
N HIS A 349 -15.44 -8.52 -16.58
CA HIS A 349 -16.75 -8.28 -15.98
C HIS A 349 -17.89 -8.54 -16.94
N GLU A 350 -17.86 -7.97 -18.16
CA GLU A 350 -18.86 -8.18 -19.20
C GLU A 350 -19.00 -9.66 -19.56
N ARG A 351 -17.89 -10.38 -19.69
CA ARG A 351 -17.88 -11.82 -19.94
C ARG A 351 -18.55 -12.62 -18.81
N LEU A 352 -18.23 -12.34 -17.56
CA LEU A 352 -18.82 -13.04 -16.41
C LEU A 352 -20.30 -12.72 -16.25
N CYS A 353 -20.71 -11.48 -16.52
CA CYS A 353 -22.14 -11.11 -16.55
C CYS A 353 -22.89 -11.83 -17.67
N ALA A 354 -22.36 -11.89 -18.89
CA ALA A 354 -22.97 -12.61 -20.02
C ALA A 354 -23.13 -14.11 -19.74
N GLN A 355 -22.16 -14.73 -19.07
CA GLN A 355 -22.24 -16.12 -18.64
C GLN A 355 -23.26 -16.36 -17.52
N SER A 356 -23.66 -15.31 -16.80
CA SER A 356 -24.64 -15.39 -15.71
C SER A 356 -26.09 -15.28 -16.21
N THR A 357 -26.27 -14.90 -17.46
CA THR A 357 -27.59 -14.71 -18.12
C THR A 357 -27.66 -15.56 -19.38
N GLY A 358 -28.75 -16.22 -19.64
CA GLY A 358 -28.95 -17.02 -20.85
C GLY A 358 -28.96 -18.54 -20.62
N PRO A 359 -29.07 -19.36 -21.70
CA PRO A 359 -29.23 -20.83 -21.60
C PRO A 359 -28.07 -21.55 -20.90
N ALA A 360 -26.87 -20.97 -20.93
CA ALA A 360 -25.69 -21.52 -20.26
C ALA A 360 -25.62 -21.17 -18.75
N ALA A 361 -26.49 -20.29 -18.26
CA ALA A 361 -26.43 -19.82 -16.87
C ALA A 361 -26.56 -20.94 -15.84
N ALA A 362 -27.41 -21.92 -16.10
CA ALA A 362 -27.60 -23.06 -15.20
C ALA A 362 -26.35 -23.94 -15.10
N PHE A 363 -25.62 -24.14 -16.20
CA PHE A 363 -24.36 -24.90 -16.21
C PHE A 363 -23.23 -24.13 -15.51
N THR A 364 -23.13 -22.83 -15.76
CA THR A 364 -22.11 -21.97 -15.16
C THR A 364 -22.37 -21.70 -13.68
N MET A 365 -23.60 -21.71 -13.22
CA MET A 365 -23.94 -21.57 -11.79
C MET A 365 -23.52 -22.78 -10.96
N ALA A 366 -23.37 -23.96 -11.58
CA ALA A 366 -22.92 -25.19 -10.93
C ALA A 366 -21.40 -25.35 -10.88
N ASP A 367 -20.63 -24.49 -11.55
CA ASP A 367 -19.16 -24.53 -11.52
C ASP A 367 -18.62 -23.94 -10.21
N PRO A 368 -17.99 -24.76 -9.34
CA PRO A 368 -17.45 -24.28 -8.07
C PRO A 368 -16.27 -23.32 -8.26
N LEU A 369 -15.59 -23.31 -9.42
CA LEU A 369 -14.47 -22.42 -9.72
C LEU A 369 -14.91 -21.02 -10.13
N ARG A 370 -16.18 -20.83 -10.43
CA ARG A 370 -16.72 -19.53 -10.84
C ARG A 370 -16.52 -18.43 -9.79
N GLY A 371 -16.55 -18.79 -8.51
CA GLY A 371 -16.25 -17.86 -7.43
C GLY A 371 -14.85 -17.27 -7.55
N MET A 372 -13.86 -18.05 -8.04
CA MET A 372 -12.49 -17.60 -8.27
C MET A 372 -12.42 -16.55 -9.39
N ASP A 373 -13.14 -16.74 -10.50
CA ASP A 373 -13.16 -15.76 -11.59
C ASP A 373 -13.67 -14.38 -11.11
N TRP A 374 -14.63 -14.36 -10.18
CA TRP A 374 -15.09 -13.10 -9.58
C TRP A 374 -14.05 -12.50 -8.62
N VAL A 375 -13.35 -13.30 -7.82
CA VAL A 375 -12.26 -12.82 -6.96
C VAL A 375 -11.14 -12.23 -7.81
N ASP A 376 -10.76 -12.92 -8.90
CA ASP A 376 -9.74 -12.45 -9.84
C ASP A 376 -10.17 -11.14 -10.52
N LEU A 377 -11.44 -11.02 -10.92
CA LEU A 377 -11.99 -9.78 -11.46
C LEU A 377 -11.89 -8.63 -10.46
N PHE A 378 -12.31 -8.84 -9.22
CA PHE A 378 -12.28 -7.80 -8.20
C PHE A 378 -10.85 -7.36 -7.88
N ALA A 379 -9.91 -8.31 -7.76
CA ALA A 379 -8.51 -8.01 -7.55
C ALA A 379 -7.90 -7.25 -8.73
N LEU A 380 -8.20 -7.67 -9.97
CA LEU A 380 -7.74 -7.02 -11.19
C LEU A 380 -8.27 -5.59 -11.29
N ALA A 381 -9.55 -5.37 -11.00
CA ALA A 381 -10.17 -4.05 -11.02
C ALA A 381 -9.46 -3.07 -10.09
N VAL A 382 -9.19 -3.48 -8.83
CA VAL A 382 -8.45 -2.66 -7.87
C VAL A 382 -7.01 -2.42 -8.33
N ASN A 383 -6.32 -3.45 -8.84
CA ASN A 383 -4.93 -3.30 -9.28
C ASN A 383 -4.80 -2.39 -10.51
N GLU A 384 -5.77 -2.39 -11.41
CA GLU A 384 -5.80 -1.45 -12.54
C GLU A 384 -6.07 0.00 -12.08
N GLU A 385 -6.94 0.21 -11.09
CA GLU A 385 -7.12 1.53 -10.48
C GLU A 385 -5.86 1.99 -9.74
N ASN A 386 -5.20 1.09 -9.01
CA ASN A 386 -3.92 1.37 -8.38
C ASN A 386 -2.86 1.78 -9.41
N ALA A 387 -2.69 1.01 -10.49
CA ALA A 387 -1.73 1.33 -11.54
C ALA A 387 -2.04 2.66 -12.25
N ALA A 388 -3.32 3.03 -12.35
CA ALA A 388 -3.76 4.30 -12.91
C ALA A 388 -3.55 5.51 -11.98
N GLY A 389 -3.02 5.31 -10.77
CA GLY A 389 -2.83 6.38 -9.79
C GLY A 389 -4.13 6.84 -9.13
N ARG A 390 -5.16 6.00 -9.15
CA ARG A 390 -6.48 6.30 -8.59
C ARG A 390 -6.59 5.89 -7.13
N ARG A 391 -7.74 6.17 -6.52
CA ARG A 391 -7.99 5.92 -5.10
C ARG A 391 -8.08 4.44 -4.80
N VAL A 392 -7.29 3.99 -3.82
CA VAL A 392 -7.25 2.63 -3.31
C VAL A 392 -7.15 2.62 -1.79
N VAL A 393 -7.37 1.46 -1.18
CA VAL A 393 -7.01 1.21 0.22
C VAL A 393 -5.72 0.41 0.25
N THR A 394 -4.66 0.97 0.83
CA THR A 394 -3.40 0.24 1.09
C THR A 394 -3.64 -0.83 2.15
N ALA A 395 -3.17 -2.09 1.91
CA ALA A 395 -3.37 -3.20 2.87
C ALA A 395 -2.43 -4.39 2.60
N PRO A 396 -1.25 -4.50 3.19
CA PRO A 396 -0.39 -3.51 3.84
C PRO A 396 0.40 -2.64 2.87
N THR A 397 0.38 -2.94 1.56
CA THR A 397 1.04 -2.18 0.49
C THR A 397 0.07 -1.91 -0.66
N ASN A 398 0.37 -0.93 -1.52
CA ASN A 398 -0.45 -0.66 -2.71
C ASN A 398 -0.39 -1.81 -3.72
N GLY A 399 0.75 -2.48 -3.87
CA GLY A 399 0.87 -3.65 -4.76
C GLY A 399 -0.05 -4.81 -4.38
N ALA A 400 -0.37 -4.96 -3.09
CA ALA A 400 -1.29 -5.97 -2.57
C ALA A 400 -2.73 -5.44 -2.35
N ALA A 401 -3.03 -4.19 -2.72
CA ALA A 401 -4.28 -3.51 -2.44
C ALA A 401 -5.53 -4.22 -3.01
N GLY A 402 -5.37 -5.07 -4.02
CA GLY A 402 -6.46 -5.84 -4.63
C GLY A 402 -6.93 -7.04 -3.81
N ILE A 403 -6.11 -7.57 -2.89
CA ILE A 403 -6.40 -8.84 -2.21
C ILE A 403 -7.55 -8.70 -1.21
N VAL A 404 -7.41 -7.81 -0.23
CA VAL A 404 -8.42 -7.62 0.83
C VAL A 404 -9.79 -7.21 0.25
N PRO A 405 -9.88 -6.22 -0.67
CA PRO A 405 -11.14 -5.86 -1.29
C PRO A 405 -11.79 -6.99 -2.09
N ALA A 406 -10.99 -7.79 -2.80
CA ALA A 406 -11.50 -8.90 -3.60
C ALA A 406 -12.14 -10.00 -2.74
N VAL A 407 -11.49 -10.38 -1.64
CA VAL A 407 -12.02 -11.39 -0.72
C VAL A 407 -13.23 -10.84 0.04
N LEU A 408 -13.21 -9.56 0.43
CA LEU A 408 -14.37 -8.92 1.06
C LEU A 408 -15.57 -8.88 0.11
N ALA A 409 -15.36 -8.49 -1.16
CA ALA A 409 -16.42 -8.48 -2.16
C ALA A 409 -16.98 -9.90 -2.45
N TYR A 410 -16.10 -10.91 -2.41
CA TYR A 410 -16.53 -12.30 -2.49
C TYR A 410 -17.41 -12.68 -1.29
N TYR A 411 -17.00 -12.35 -0.07
CA TYR A 411 -17.80 -12.56 1.15
C TYR A 411 -19.19 -11.95 1.00
N GLU A 412 -19.25 -10.67 0.64
CA GLU A 412 -20.51 -9.92 0.53
C GLU A 412 -21.45 -10.45 -0.58
N ARG A 413 -20.89 -10.97 -1.67
CA ARG A 413 -21.64 -11.39 -2.83
C ARG A 413 -22.10 -12.85 -2.78
N PHE A 414 -21.27 -13.74 -2.22
CA PHE A 414 -21.46 -15.17 -2.37
C PHE A 414 -21.71 -15.93 -1.06
N ILE A 415 -21.45 -15.32 0.08
CA ILE A 415 -21.69 -16.01 1.36
C ILE A 415 -23.10 -15.70 1.86
N PRO A 416 -23.96 -16.73 1.99
CA PRO A 416 -25.30 -16.55 2.54
C PRO A 416 -25.25 -15.98 3.97
N GLY A 417 -26.04 -14.94 4.24
CA GLY A 417 -26.06 -14.29 5.56
C GLY A 417 -24.91 -13.32 5.81
N ALA A 418 -24.13 -12.98 4.78
CA ALA A 418 -23.14 -11.90 4.88
C ALA A 418 -23.82 -10.58 5.27
N ASP A 419 -23.27 -9.93 6.30
CA ASP A 419 -23.79 -8.70 6.86
C ASP A 419 -22.67 -7.65 7.11
N ASP A 420 -23.05 -6.47 7.55
CA ASP A 420 -22.14 -5.37 7.80
C ASP A 420 -21.17 -5.68 8.96
N ASP A 421 -21.64 -6.38 9.99
CA ASP A 421 -20.80 -6.75 11.13
C ASP A 421 -19.76 -7.82 10.74
N GLY A 422 -20.14 -8.77 9.87
CA GLY A 422 -19.19 -9.72 9.29
C GLY A 422 -18.11 -9.04 8.44
N ALA A 423 -18.48 -8.02 7.65
CA ALA A 423 -17.53 -7.22 6.88
C ALA A 423 -16.56 -6.45 7.80
N ARG A 424 -17.04 -5.87 8.88
CA ARG A 424 -16.19 -5.19 9.88
C ARG A 424 -15.24 -6.17 10.58
N ARG A 425 -15.74 -7.35 11.02
CA ARG A 425 -14.91 -8.41 11.60
C ARG A 425 -13.84 -8.91 10.63
N PHE A 426 -14.19 -9.04 9.34
CA PHE A 426 -13.22 -9.39 8.30
C PHE A 426 -12.07 -8.38 8.23
N LEU A 427 -12.38 -7.07 8.18
CA LEU A 427 -11.36 -6.02 8.12
C LEU A 427 -10.48 -5.99 9.38
N LEU A 428 -11.05 -6.19 10.56
CA LEU A 428 -10.29 -6.29 11.82
C LEU A 428 -9.37 -7.51 11.83
N ALA A 429 -9.85 -8.68 11.41
CA ALA A 429 -9.02 -9.89 11.31
C ALA A 429 -7.90 -9.73 10.27
N ALA A 430 -8.20 -9.13 9.11
CA ALA A 430 -7.20 -8.81 8.09
C ALA A 430 -6.15 -7.82 8.62
N THR A 431 -6.54 -6.90 9.51
CA THR A 431 -5.62 -5.98 10.20
C THR A 431 -4.63 -6.74 11.08
N ALA A 432 -5.08 -7.72 11.86
CA ALA A 432 -4.17 -8.52 12.69
C ALA A 432 -3.10 -9.23 11.86
N VAL A 433 -3.52 -9.94 10.81
CA VAL A 433 -2.61 -10.69 9.93
C VAL A 433 -1.67 -9.75 9.17
N GLY A 434 -2.23 -8.71 8.55
CA GLY A 434 -1.45 -7.72 7.79
C GLY A 434 -0.48 -6.93 8.68
N GLY A 435 -0.86 -6.64 9.93
CA GLY A 435 -0.02 -6.00 10.93
C GLY A 435 1.18 -6.86 11.31
N LEU A 436 0.97 -8.14 11.56
CA LEU A 436 2.06 -9.10 11.84
C LEU A 436 3.02 -9.22 10.65
N ILE A 437 2.51 -9.31 9.42
CA ILE A 437 3.33 -9.33 8.21
C ILE A 437 4.15 -8.04 8.11
N LYS A 438 3.52 -6.88 8.25
CA LYS A 438 4.22 -5.60 8.12
C LYS A 438 5.29 -5.39 9.18
N THR A 439 5.04 -5.81 10.42
CA THR A 439 5.99 -5.63 11.52
C THR A 439 7.20 -6.58 11.42
N ASN A 440 6.99 -7.80 10.91
CA ASN A 440 8.01 -8.84 10.89
C ASN A 440 8.68 -9.03 9.51
N ALA A 441 8.17 -8.43 8.45
CA ALA A 441 8.75 -8.50 7.12
C ALA A 441 9.53 -7.22 6.79
N SER A 442 10.63 -7.37 6.05
CA SER A 442 11.34 -6.24 5.43
C SER A 442 10.54 -5.76 4.22
N ILE A 443 9.56 -4.89 4.47
CA ILE A 443 8.81 -4.21 3.40
C ILE A 443 9.42 -2.82 3.24
N ALA A 444 10.31 -2.69 2.27
CA ALA A 444 10.93 -1.41 1.90
C ALA A 444 10.00 -0.58 1.02
#